data_66335f119e9ebe5a1ff23e78c3d525d6
#
_entry.id   66335f119e9ebe5a1ff23e78c3d525d6
#
_cell.length_a   1.000
_cell.length_b   1.000
_cell.length_c   1.000
_cell.angle_alpha   90.00
_cell.angle_beta   90.00
_cell.angle_gamma   90.00
#
_symmetry.space_group_name_H-M   'P 1'
#
loop_
_entity.id
_entity.type
_entity.pdbx_description
1 polymer ?
#
loop_
_entity_poly.entity_id
_entity_poly.type
_entity_poly.pdbx_seq_one_letter_code
_entity_poly.pdbx_strand_id
1 'polypeptide(L)'
;MEISNGNWRIENSNKHKSIKSFQDLVVYQNLYKAMVVVLTKIISSLPKEEKFDLVEQMRRATKAGPALIAEGFAKRYQKRQWKKYINDTIGECNEMIHHLSVCIDVYSRYVEVELCKKVVDAYSVSCKQLTKLGQSWQDYHDRNRK
;
A
#
# COMPACT_ATOMS: atom_id res chain seq x y z
N MET A 1 12.40 -9.45 8.41
CA MET A 1 11.56 -9.62 7.20
C MET A 1 12.51 -9.75 6.01
N GLU A 2 12.77 -10.96 5.58
CA GLU A 2 13.65 -11.21 4.44
C GLU A 2 12.86 -11.08 3.15
N ILE A 3 13.24 -10.13 2.29
CA ILE A 3 12.84 -10.11 0.89
C ILE A 3 13.88 -10.95 0.15
N SER A 4 13.75 -12.28 0.25
CA SER A 4 14.63 -13.18 -0.46
C SER A 4 14.32 -13.16 -1.95
N ASN A 5 15.34 -12.81 -2.74
CA ASN A 5 15.51 -13.11 -4.18
C ASN A 5 14.22 -13.35 -5.00
N GLY A 6 13.43 -12.31 -5.26
CA GLY A 6 12.38 -12.35 -6.27
C GLY A 6 11.09 -13.07 -5.88
N ASN A 7 10.99 -13.66 -4.69
CA ASN A 7 9.79 -14.33 -4.21
C ASN A 7 8.96 -13.45 -3.26
N TRP A 8 8.59 -12.27 -3.76
CA TRP A 8 7.59 -11.50 -3.05
C TRP A 8 6.22 -12.13 -3.27
N ARG A 9 5.64 -12.69 -2.22
CA ARG A 9 4.28 -13.24 -2.22
C ARG A 9 3.37 -12.33 -1.40
N ILE A 10 2.22 -12.00 -1.98
CA ILE A 10 1.11 -11.41 -1.24
C ILE A 10 0.60 -12.51 -0.30
N GLU A 11 0.78 -12.30 1.00
CA GLU A 11 0.22 -13.22 1.96
C GLU A 11 -1.29 -12.99 2.08
N ASN A 12 -2.07 -13.86 1.46
CA ASN A 12 -3.50 -14.00 1.72
C ASN A 12 -3.67 -14.97 2.91
N SER A 13 -3.38 -14.50 4.11
CA SER A 13 -3.62 -15.34 5.27
C SER A 13 -5.06 -15.22 5.75
N ASN A 14 -5.89 -16.22 5.45
CA ASN A 14 -7.19 -16.42 6.08
C ASN A 14 -7.08 -16.93 7.54
N LYS A 15 -5.91 -16.76 8.16
CA LYS A 15 -5.76 -17.12 9.57
C LYS A 15 -6.31 -15.99 10.43
N HIS A 16 -7.38 -16.26 11.16
CA HIS A 16 -7.93 -15.38 12.19
C HIS A 16 -6.94 -15.23 13.34
N LYS A 17 -5.89 -14.41 13.12
CA LYS A 17 -5.04 -13.97 14.21
C LYS A 17 -5.70 -12.77 14.89
N SER A 18 -5.69 -12.77 16.21
CA SER A 18 -6.09 -11.60 17.00
C SER A 18 -5.28 -10.38 16.57
N ILE A 19 -5.95 -9.30 16.16
CA ILE A 19 -5.33 -8.04 15.76
C ILE A 19 -5.06 -7.21 17.02
N LYS A 20 -3.79 -7.07 17.39
CA LYS A 20 -3.35 -6.30 18.57
C LYS A 20 -2.82 -4.92 18.19
N SER A 21 -2.21 -4.78 17.01
CA SER A 21 -1.67 -3.52 16.51
C SER A 21 -1.89 -3.40 15.01
N PHE A 22 -1.65 -2.21 14.45
CA PHE A 22 -1.73 -2.00 13.00
C PHE A 22 -0.78 -2.92 12.23
N GLN A 23 0.33 -3.33 12.85
CA GLN A 23 1.32 -4.22 12.23
C GLN A 23 0.77 -5.64 11.97
N ASP A 24 -0.28 -6.03 12.66
CA ASP A 24 -0.98 -7.30 12.44
C ASP A 24 -1.93 -7.26 11.24
N LEU A 25 -2.26 -6.08 10.73
CA LEU A 25 -3.10 -5.93 9.55
C LEU A 25 -2.37 -6.43 8.30
N VAL A 26 -2.97 -7.37 7.57
CA VAL A 26 -2.40 -7.91 6.34
C VAL A 26 -2.15 -6.80 5.32
N VAL A 27 -3.10 -5.88 5.17
CA VAL A 27 -2.95 -4.75 4.23
C VAL A 27 -1.78 -3.84 4.61
N TYR A 28 -1.55 -3.59 5.89
CA TYR A 28 -0.37 -2.83 6.33
C TYR A 28 0.93 -3.55 5.92
N GLN A 29 1.01 -4.86 6.17
CA GLN A 29 2.17 -5.66 5.82
C GLN A 29 2.42 -5.64 4.31
N ASN A 30 1.39 -5.77 3.49
CA ASN A 30 1.50 -5.70 2.03
C ASN A 30 1.96 -4.32 1.54
N LEU A 31 1.39 -3.25 2.09
CA LEU A 31 1.79 -1.88 1.76
C LEU A 31 3.23 -1.58 2.18
N TYR A 32 3.65 -2.09 3.32
CA TYR A 32 5.02 -1.93 3.81
C TYR A 32 6.02 -2.65 2.91
N LYS A 33 5.74 -3.89 2.52
CA LYS A 33 6.58 -4.65 1.57
C LYS A 33 6.68 -3.96 0.22
N ALA A 34 5.55 -3.48 -0.32
CA ALA A 34 5.52 -2.72 -1.56
C ALA A 34 6.39 -1.46 -1.46
N MET A 35 6.27 -0.72 -0.37
CA MET A 35 7.11 0.45 -0.08
C MET A 35 8.59 0.12 -0.11
N VAL A 36 9.01 -0.93 0.56
CA VAL A 36 10.44 -1.35 0.59
C VAL A 36 10.92 -1.66 -0.83
N VAL A 37 10.15 -2.39 -1.62
CA VAL A 37 10.52 -2.72 -3.01
C VAL A 37 10.62 -1.46 -3.86
N VAL A 38 9.64 -0.56 -3.78
CA VAL A 38 9.65 0.70 -4.53
C VAL A 38 10.88 1.54 -4.18
N LEU A 39 11.15 1.73 -2.89
CA LEU A 39 12.26 2.58 -2.42
C LEU A 39 13.63 2.00 -2.72
N THR A 40 13.79 0.67 -2.68
CA THR A 40 15.11 0.04 -2.80
C THR A 40 15.42 -0.46 -4.21
N LYS A 41 14.42 -0.81 -5.02
CA LYS A 41 14.63 -1.47 -6.30
C LYS A 41 14.06 -0.72 -7.51
N ILE A 42 13.03 0.07 -7.37
CA ILE A 42 12.37 0.71 -8.50
C ILE A 42 12.84 2.14 -8.71
N ILE A 43 12.66 3.01 -7.70
CA ILE A 43 13.01 4.43 -7.87
C ILE A 43 14.50 4.66 -8.04
N SER A 44 15.34 3.79 -7.49
CA SER A 44 16.80 3.85 -7.62
C SER A 44 17.28 3.60 -9.06
N SER A 45 16.49 2.93 -9.88
CA SER A 45 16.82 2.64 -11.28
C SER A 45 16.28 3.66 -12.28
N LEU A 46 15.42 4.59 -11.85
CA LEU A 46 14.87 5.64 -12.73
C LEU A 46 15.97 6.63 -13.17
N PRO A 47 15.83 7.26 -14.36
CA PRO A 47 16.82 8.21 -14.85
C PRO A 47 16.89 9.47 -13.97
N LYS A 48 18.06 10.12 -13.96
CA LYS A 48 18.35 11.28 -13.13
C LYS A 48 17.41 12.46 -13.38
N GLU A 49 16.86 12.58 -14.58
CA GLU A 49 15.90 13.62 -14.98
C GLU A 49 14.62 13.57 -14.14
N GLU A 50 14.29 12.40 -13.60
CA GLU A 50 13.09 12.19 -12.80
C GLU A 50 13.31 12.38 -11.28
N LYS A 51 14.52 12.71 -10.85
CA LYS A 51 14.89 12.84 -9.42
C LYS A 51 13.98 13.79 -8.65
N PHE A 52 13.59 14.91 -9.24
CA PHE A 52 12.77 15.94 -8.61
C PHE A 52 11.31 15.92 -9.06
N ASP A 53 10.91 14.91 -9.79
CA ASP A 53 9.53 14.75 -10.29
C ASP A 53 9.01 13.35 -9.95
N LEU A 54 9.05 12.39 -10.86
CA LEU A 54 8.47 11.06 -10.68
C LEU A 54 9.03 10.34 -9.44
N VAL A 55 10.34 10.38 -9.24
CA VAL A 55 11.01 9.74 -8.08
C VAL A 55 10.49 10.34 -6.77
N GLU A 56 10.39 11.65 -6.68
CA GLU A 56 9.91 12.32 -5.47
C GLU A 56 8.44 12.01 -5.18
N GLN A 57 7.59 12.03 -6.21
CA GLN A 57 6.18 11.69 -6.10
C GLN A 57 5.96 10.24 -5.68
N MET A 58 6.71 9.30 -6.26
CA MET A 58 6.65 7.89 -5.88
C MET A 58 7.14 7.67 -4.45
N ARG A 59 8.22 8.33 -4.06
CA ARG A 59 8.75 8.27 -2.70
C ARG A 59 7.71 8.71 -1.69
N ARG A 60 7.04 9.82 -1.94
CA ARG A 60 6.00 10.35 -1.06
C ARG A 60 4.80 9.40 -0.98
N ALA A 61 4.25 9.01 -2.12
CA ALA A 61 3.03 8.18 -2.19
C ALA A 61 3.22 6.80 -1.56
N THR A 62 4.35 6.13 -1.85
CA THR A 62 4.60 4.78 -1.33
C THR A 62 4.80 4.77 0.19
N LYS A 63 5.34 5.85 0.77
CA LYS A 63 5.47 5.99 2.23
C LYS A 63 4.16 6.39 2.90
N ALA A 64 3.33 7.16 2.22
CA ALA A 64 2.06 7.65 2.78
C ALA A 64 1.06 6.52 3.05
N GLY A 65 0.97 5.52 2.18
CA GLY A 65 0.02 4.42 2.34
C GLY A 65 0.11 3.71 3.69
N PRO A 66 1.26 3.11 4.06
CA PRO A 66 1.42 2.45 5.35
C PRO A 66 1.20 3.39 6.54
N ALA A 67 1.68 4.63 6.46
CA ALA A 67 1.53 5.63 7.52
C ALA A 67 0.05 5.97 7.78
N LEU A 68 -0.72 6.18 6.71
CA LEU A 68 -2.15 6.51 6.80
C LEU A 68 -2.95 5.36 7.43
N ILE A 69 -2.68 4.12 7.07
CA ILE A 69 -3.41 2.98 7.64
C ILE A 69 -3.04 2.75 9.11
N ALA A 70 -1.80 3.02 9.50
CA ALA A 70 -1.38 2.98 10.90
C ALA A 70 -2.14 4.02 11.73
N GLU A 71 -2.27 5.25 11.23
CA GLU A 71 -3.06 6.30 11.87
C GLU A 71 -4.55 5.95 11.90
N GLY A 72 -5.10 5.45 10.80
CA GLY A 72 -6.49 5.03 10.70
C GLY A 72 -6.84 3.93 11.70
N PHE A 73 -5.93 2.99 11.91
CA PHE A 73 -6.09 1.95 12.92
C PHE A 73 -6.23 2.54 14.34
N ALA A 74 -5.39 3.51 14.69
CA ALA A 74 -5.48 4.18 15.98
C ALA A 74 -6.82 4.92 16.18
N LYS A 75 -7.44 5.36 15.10
CA LYS A 75 -8.69 6.13 15.10
C LYS A 75 -9.93 5.32 14.70
N ARG A 76 -9.81 4.01 14.59
CA ARG A 76 -10.88 3.14 14.08
C ARG A 76 -12.16 3.16 14.90
N TYR A 77 -12.08 3.51 16.19
CA TYR A 77 -13.24 3.63 17.07
C TYR A 77 -13.92 5.00 17.03
N GLN A 78 -13.32 5.96 16.32
CA GLN A 78 -13.90 7.31 16.18
C GLN A 78 -14.81 7.35 14.95
N LYS A 79 -16.09 7.62 15.16
CA LYS A 79 -17.19 7.43 14.18
C LYS A 79 -16.96 8.04 12.77
N ARG A 80 -16.19 9.10 12.63
CA ARG A 80 -16.09 9.83 11.35
C ARG A 80 -14.67 9.88 10.79
N GLN A 81 -13.67 9.45 11.54
CA GLN A 81 -12.28 9.67 11.15
C GLN A 81 -11.68 8.50 10.35
N TRP A 82 -12.01 7.26 10.71
CA TRP A 82 -11.42 6.09 10.07
C TRP A 82 -11.70 6.02 8.56
N LYS A 83 -12.89 6.47 8.10
CA LYS A 83 -13.24 6.48 6.67
C LYS A 83 -12.29 7.32 5.84
N LYS A 84 -11.91 8.47 6.36
CA LYS A 84 -10.95 9.35 5.70
C LYS A 84 -9.62 8.66 5.50
N TYR A 85 -9.09 8.00 6.51
CA TYR A 85 -7.81 7.28 6.41
C TYR A 85 -7.86 6.11 5.43
N ILE A 86 -8.95 5.34 5.41
CA ILE A 86 -9.15 4.27 4.43
C ILE A 86 -9.18 4.86 3.00
N ASN A 87 -9.98 5.89 2.77
CA ASN A 87 -10.11 6.52 1.46
C ASN A 87 -8.80 7.16 0.99
N ASP A 88 -8.10 7.86 1.87
CA ASP A 88 -6.81 8.47 1.55
C ASP A 88 -5.75 7.40 1.22
N THR A 89 -5.76 6.28 1.94
CA THR A 89 -4.86 5.15 1.65
C THR A 89 -5.15 4.53 0.28
N ILE A 90 -6.42 4.33 -0.06
CA ILE A 90 -6.83 3.86 -1.41
C ILE A 90 -6.35 4.84 -2.48
N GLY A 91 -6.47 6.14 -2.23
CA GLY A 91 -5.99 7.18 -3.13
C GLY A 91 -4.48 7.08 -3.39
N GLU A 92 -3.68 6.86 -2.35
CA GLU A 92 -2.23 6.67 -2.49
C GLU A 92 -1.89 5.37 -3.25
N CYS A 93 -2.64 4.31 -3.02
CA CYS A 93 -2.49 3.07 -3.80
C CYS A 93 -2.74 3.30 -5.30
N ASN A 94 -3.80 4.00 -5.63
CA ASN A 94 -4.13 4.34 -7.03
C ASN A 94 -3.07 5.24 -7.65
N GLU A 95 -2.54 6.21 -6.90
CA GLU A 95 -1.44 7.05 -7.35
C GLU A 95 -0.20 6.22 -7.66
N MET A 96 0.13 5.24 -6.80
CA MET A 96 1.27 4.35 -7.05
C MET A 96 1.04 3.45 -8.27
N ILE A 97 -0.17 2.92 -8.48
CA ILE A 97 -0.50 2.16 -9.69
C ILE A 97 -0.28 3.02 -10.94
N HIS A 98 -0.70 4.28 -10.90
CA HIS A 98 -0.46 5.23 -11.98
C HIS A 98 1.05 5.43 -12.23
N HIS A 99 1.81 5.74 -11.19
CA HIS A 99 3.26 5.98 -11.34
C HIS A 99 4.02 4.74 -11.83
N LEU A 100 3.67 3.56 -11.34
CA LEU A 100 4.27 2.29 -11.80
C LEU A 100 3.91 2.01 -13.26
N SER A 101 2.71 2.36 -13.69
CA SER A 101 2.30 2.26 -15.10
C SER A 101 3.15 3.19 -15.98
N VAL A 102 3.44 4.40 -15.52
CA VAL A 102 4.39 5.31 -16.21
C VAL A 102 5.78 4.68 -16.29
N CYS A 103 6.26 4.07 -15.21
CA CYS A 103 7.56 3.37 -15.24
C CYS A 103 7.61 2.26 -16.30
N ILE A 104 6.54 1.47 -16.39
CA ILE A 104 6.44 0.36 -17.36
C ILE A 104 6.37 0.89 -18.80
N ASP A 105 5.57 1.90 -19.04
CA ASP A 105 5.29 2.40 -20.39
C ASP A 105 6.38 3.33 -20.93
N VAL A 106 7.00 4.14 -20.06
CA VAL A 106 7.96 5.17 -20.45
C VAL A 106 9.39 4.78 -20.13
N TYR A 107 9.63 4.11 -19.00
CA TYR A 107 10.96 3.85 -18.48
C TYR A 107 11.31 2.35 -18.44
N SER A 108 10.78 1.57 -19.38
CA SER A 108 11.04 0.11 -19.47
C SER A 108 12.51 -0.25 -19.60
N ARG A 109 13.35 0.67 -20.11
CA ARG A 109 14.81 0.48 -20.21
C ARG A 109 15.54 0.60 -18.87
N TYR A 110 14.93 1.26 -17.91
CA TYR A 110 15.53 1.61 -16.61
C TYR A 110 15.03 0.71 -15.49
N VAL A 111 13.77 0.27 -15.56
CA VAL A 111 13.14 -0.52 -14.50
C VAL A 111 13.04 -1.99 -14.89
N GLU A 112 12.96 -2.84 -13.88
CA GLU A 112 12.59 -4.24 -14.06
C GLU A 112 11.06 -4.33 -14.21
N VAL A 113 10.58 -4.47 -15.46
CA VAL A 113 9.16 -4.37 -15.82
C VAL A 113 8.30 -5.40 -15.07
N GLU A 114 8.77 -6.65 -14.98
CA GLU A 114 8.01 -7.70 -14.28
C GLU A 114 7.89 -7.42 -12.77
N LEU A 115 8.90 -6.82 -12.17
CA LEU A 115 8.83 -6.37 -10.77
C LEU A 115 7.80 -5.25 -10.61
N CYS A 116 7.80 -4.27 -11.49
CA CYS A 116 6.80 -3.19 -11.49
C CYS A 116 5.38 -3.74 -11.60
N LYS A 117 5.14 -4.72 -12.48
CA LYS A 117 3.84 -5.39 -12.62
C LYS A 117 3.40 -6.09 -11.34
N LYS A 118 4.32 -6.78 -10.66
CA LYS A 118 4.04 -7.42 -9.36
C LYS A 118 3.65 -6.40 -8.30
N VAL A 119 4.30 -5.26 -8.28
CA VAL A 119 3.98 -4.19 -7.31
C VAL A 119 2.65 -3.53 -7.64
N VAL A 120 2.31 -3.35 -8.92
CA VAL A 120 0.96 -2.92 -9.33
C VAL A 120 -0.10 -3.88 -8.80
N ASP A 121 0.09 -5.18 -8.96
CA ASP A 121 -0.83 -6.20 -8.45
C ASP A 121 -0.99 -6.11 -6.93
N ALA A 122 0.10 -5.87 -6.23
CA ALA A 122 0.08 -5.68 -4.77
C ALA A 122 -0.76 -4.49 -4.35
N TYR A 123 -0.61 -3.36 -4.99
CA TYR A 123 -1.45 -2.19 -4.70
C TYR A 123 -2.91 -2.45 -5.05
N SER A 124 -3.20 -3.16 -6.13
CA SER A 124 -4.57 -3.54 -6.50
C SER A 124 -5.22 -4.44 -5.44
N VAL A 125 -4.48 -5.44 -4.95
CA VAL A 125 -4.94 -6.32 -3.85
C VAL A 125 -5.13 -5.52 -2.57
N SER A 126 -4.22 -4.60 -2.27
CA SER A 126 -4.32 -3.73 -1.09
C SER A 126 -5.59 -2.87 -1.12
N CYS A 127 -5.98 -2.35 -2.28
CA CYS A 127 -7.26 -1.61 -2.42
C CYS A 127 -8.46 -2.47 -2.03
N LYS A 128 -8.48 -3.74 -2.45
CA LYS A 128 -9.54 -4.67 -2.07
C LYS A 128 -9.54 -4.98 -0.57
N GLN A 129 -8.36 -5.16 0.01
CA GLN A 129 -8.19 -5.37 1.44
C GLN A 129 -8.63 -4.16 2.25
N LEU A 130 -8.32 -2.95 1.80
CA LEU A 130 -8.75 -1.70 2.42
C LEU A 130 -10.28 -1.55 2.41
N THR A 131 -10.91 -1.90 1.30
CA THR A 131 -12.38 -1.88 1.20
C THR A 131 -13.00 -2.84 2.21
N LYS A 132 -12.48 -4.06 2.33
CA LYS A 132 -12.95 -5.05 3.31
C LYS A 132 -12.71 -4.59 4.76
N LEU A 133 -11.55 -4.01 5.03
CA LEU A 133 -11.22 -3.47 6.35
C LEU A 133 -12.18 -2.34 6.73
N GLY A 134 -12.45 -1.44 5.80
CA GLY A 134 -13.42 -0.36 5.98
C GLY A 134 -14.81 -0.89 6.28
N GLN A 135 -15.25 -1.94 5.57
CA GLN A 135 -16.53 -2.59 5.85
C GLN A 135 -16.57 -3.22 7.25
N SER A 136 -15.48 -3.86 7.66
CA SER A 136 -15.36 -4.44 9.01
C SER A 136 -15.46 -3.38 10.10
N TRP A 137 -14.82 -2.23 9.93
CA TRP A 137 -14.91 -1.11 10.89
C TRP A 137 -16.31 -0.48 10.89
N GLN A 138 -16.94 -0.38 9.72
CA GLN A 138 -18.33 0.09 9.63
C GLN A 138 -19.29 -0.86 10.37
N ASP A 139 -19.13 -2.16 10.18
CA ASP A 139 -19.97 -3.18 10.86
C ASP A 139 -19.79 -3.10 12.38
N TYR A 140 -18.58 -2.86 12.87
CA TYR A 140 -18.34 -2.61 14.29
C TYR A 140 -19.13 -1.40 14.79
N HIS A 141 -19.09 -0.27 14.08
CA HIS A 141 -19.82 0.93 14.46
C HIS A 141 -21.33 0.72 14.42
N ASP A 142 -21.84 -0.02 13.44
CA ASP A 142 -23.26 -0.30 13.31
C ASP A 142 -23.77 -1.17 14.47
N ARG A 143 -23.01 -2.18 14.89
CA ARG A 143 -23.35 -3.04 16.03
C ARG A 143 -23.32 -2.31 17.37
N ASN A 144 -22.53 -1.27 17.50
CA ASN A 144 -22.35 -0.51 18.74
C ASN A 144 -23.16 0.80 18.75
N ARG A 145 -24.12 0.96 17.83
CA ARG A 145 -25.10 2.03 17.89
C ARG A 145 -26.11 1.74 19.01
N LYS A 146 -26.03 2.55 20.05
CA LYS A 146 -27.12 2.66 21.04
C LYS A 146 -27.66 4.07 21.03
#